data_e01f02133c9b7375991a2ad12451c4c8
#
_entry.id   e01f02133c9b7375991a2ad12451c4c8
#
_cell.length_a   1.000
_cell.length_b   1.000
_cell.length_c   1.000
_cell.angle_alpha   90.00
_cell.angle_beta   90.00
_cell.angle_gamma   90.00
#
_symmetry.space_group_name_H-M   'P 1'
#
loop_
_entity.id
_entity.type
_entity.pdbx_description
1 polymer ?
#
loop_
_entity_poly.entity_id
_entity_poly.type
_entity_poly.pdbx_seq_one_letter_code
_entity_poly.pdbx_strand_id
1 'polypeptide(L)'
;RQFLDRGVTCGLGLDGPVVAYGHDLWTGMRSFLTGQRLGDEYRRRVSDETSKWTGEEVLYGSAEQALELATIGGAKALMMDDRIGSLESGKDADVLMIDRRGETHLSPPSAILPNLVYGNGPSPESIHRVMVRGRTLVENGEHVSIDRYEAVKNLDELQDTLFDEVNTRRFSRIRSRFNWV
;
A
#
# COMPACT_ATOMS: atom_id res chain seq x y z
N ARG A 1 -8.58 -3.88 14.75
CA ARG A 1 -9.70 -3.46 15.60
C ARG A 1 -9.30 -3.49 17.07
N GLN A 2 -9.06 -4.66 17.68
CA GLN A 2 -8.81 -4.81 19.11
C GLN A 2 -7.70 -3.89 19.65
N PHE A 3 -6.67 -3.60 18.87
CA PHE A 3 -5.59 -2.69 19.27
C PHE A 3 -6.06 -1.24 19.23
N LEU A 4 -6.71 -0.83 18.13
CA LEU A 4 -7.22 0.54 17.97
C LEU A 4 -8.29 0.87 19.03
N ASP A 5 -9.20 -0.05 19.30
CA ASP A 5 -10.25 0.09 20.34
C ASP A 5 -9.66 0.27 21.75
N ARG A 6 -8.41 -0.17 21.95
CA ARG A 6 -7.67 0.00 23.22
C ARG A 6 -6.72 1.20 23.22
N GLY A 7 -6.78 2.04 22.20
CA GLY A 7 -5.93 3.22 22.08
C GLY A 7 -4.47 2.93 21.72
N VAL A 8 -4.17 1.71 21.22
CA VAL A 8 -2.82 1.39 20.77
C VAL A 8 -2.55 2.13 19.46
N THR A 9 -1.44 2.84 19.39
CA THR A 9 -0.98 3.49 18.17
C THR A 9 -0.60 2.44 17.14
N CYS A 10 -1.22 2.51 15.96
CA CYS A 10 -1.00 1.57 14.87
C CYS A 10 -0.66 2.31 13.57
N GLY A 11 0.18 1.71 12.76
CA GLY A 11 0.44 2.12 11.38
C GLY A 11 0.35 0.92 10.45
N LEU A 12 0.18 1.16 9.16
CA LEU A 12 0.26 0.11 8.13
C LEU A 12 1.70 -0.07 7.68
N GLY A 13 2.12 -1.33 7.59
CA GLY A 13 3.38 -1.75 7.00
C GLY A 13 3.14 -2.86 5.98
N LEU A 14 4.03 -2.98 5.00
CA LEU A 14 3.93 -3.97 3.93
C LEU A 14 4.80 -5.20 4.17
N ASP A 15 5.74 -5.12 5.12
CA ASP A 15 6.80 -6.11 5.27
C ASP A 15 7.66 -6.24 4.00
N GLY A 16 8.48 -7.26 3.90
CA GLY A 16 9.33 -7.47 2.71
C GLY A 16 8.56 -8.09 1.53
N PRO A 17 9.05 -7.91 0.29
CA PRO A 17 8.40 -8.44 -0.91
C PRO A 17 8.30 -9.96 -0.92
N VAL A 18 9.13 -10.66 -0.14
CA VAL A 18 9.08 -12.12 0.03
C VAL A 18 7.79 -12.55 0.74
N VAL A 19 7.22 -11.71 1.60
CA VAL A 19 6.00 -11.99 2.36
C VAL A 19 4.78 -11.40 1.68
N ALA A 20 4.86 -10.12 1.29
CA ALA A 20 3.73 -9.37 0.74
C ALA A 20 3.61 -9.43 -0.79
N TYR A 21 4.61 -10.01 -1.47
CA TYR A 21 4.70 -10.08 -2.95
C TYR A 21 4.64 -8.72 -3.67
N GLY A 22 4.79 -7.61 -2.94
CA GLY A 22 4.77 -6.28 -3.52
C GLY A 22 5.07 -5.18 -2.49
N HIS A 23 5.34 -3.97 -3.00
CA HIS A 23 5.62 -2.76 -2.19
C HIS A 23 4.56 -1.68 -2.41
N ASP A 24 3.31 -2.08 -2.61
CA ASP A 24 2.22 -1.17 -2.87
C ASP A 24 1.34 -0.98 -1.62
N LEU A 25 1.44 0.22 -1.02
CA LEU A 25 0.67 0.56 0.17
C LEU A 25 -0.85 0.68 -0.09
N TRP A 26 -1.26 0.96 -1.32
CA TRP A 26 -2.69 0.96 -1.69
C TRP A 26 -3.29 -0.45 -1.59
N THR A 27 -2.58 -1.44 -2.13
CA THR A 27 -2.92 -2.86 -1.93
C THR A 27 -2.89 -3.24 -0.45
N GLY A 28 -1.93 -2.72 0.32
CA GLY A 28 -1.88 -2.92 1.77
C GLY A 28 -3.12 -2.38 2.48
N MET A 29 -3.55 -1.17 2.18
CA MET A 29 -4.78 -0.57 2.71
C MET A 29 -6.02 -1.40 2.37
N ARG A 30 -6.18 -1.82 1.11
CA ARG A 30 -7.30 -2.67 0.69
C ARG A 30 -7.29 -4.02 1.40
N SER A 31 -6.12 -4.64 1.52
CA SER A 31 -5.97 -5.94 2.20
C SER A 31 -6.32 -5.84 3.67
N PHE A 32 -5.88 -4.76 4.34
CA PHE A 32 -6.27 -4.46 5.71
C PHE A 32 -7.80 -4.39 5.87
N LEU A 33 -8.48 -3.59 5.04
CA LEU A 33 -9.94 -3.45 5.12
C LEU A 33 -10.67 -4.77 4.84
N THR A 34 -10.24 -5.50 3.82
CA THR A 34 -10.85 -6.79 3.46
C THR A 34 -10.65 -7.81 4.58
N GLY A 35 -9.44 -7.90 5.15
CA GLY A 35 -9.12 -8.79 6.25
C GLY A 35 -9.91 -8.47 7.52
N GLN A 36 -10.10 -7.20 7.85
CA GLN A 36 -10.92 -6.80 9.00
C GLN A 36 -12.39 -7.21 8.81
N ARG A 37 -12.95 -6.99 7.62
CA ARG A 37 -14.34 -7.36 7.30
C ARG A 37 -14.57 -8.87 7.35
N LEU A 38 -13.66 -9.65 6.78
CA LEU A 38 -13.72 -11.11 6.83
C LEU A 38 -13.61 -11.63 8.27
N GLY A 39 -12.71 -11.04 9.07
CA GLY A 39 -12.53 -11.40 10.47
C GLY A 39 -13.75 -11.06 11.31
N ASP A 40 -14.44 -9.95 11.04
CA ASP A 40 -15.66 -9.57 11.73
C ASP A 40 -16.83 -10.49 11.35
N GLU A 41 -16.95 -10.84 10.08
CA GLU A 41 -17.97 -11.78 9.61
C GLU A 41 -17.76 -13.18 10.19
N TYR A 42 -16.50 -13.65 10.23
CA TYR A 42 -16.20 -14.94 10.85
C TYR A 42 -16.55 -14.96 12.34
N ARG A 43 -16.18 -13.92 13.10
CA ARG A 43 -16.52 -13.82 14.52
C ARG A 43 -18.03 -13.84 14.76
N ARG A 44 -18.80 -13.13 13.97
CA ARG A 44 -20.27 -13.13 14.06
C ARG A 44 -20.86 -14.52 13.84
N ARG A 45 -20.35 -15.27 12.89
CA ARG A 45 -20.84 -16.64 12.61
C ARG A 45 -20.48 -17.65 13.69
N VAL A 46 -19.30 -17.50 14.31
CA VAL A 46 -18.81 -18.44 15.32
C VAL A 46 -19.39 -18.15 16.71
N SER A 47 -19.68 -16.89 17.03
CA SER A 47 -20.23 -16.50 18.35
C SER A 47 -21.72 -16.76 18.51
N ASP A 48 -22.39 -17.29 17.48
CA ASP A 48 -23.87 -17.49 17.46
C ASP A 48 -24.67 -16.20 17.79
N GLU A 49 -23.99 -15.07 17.84
CA GLU A 49 -24.64 -13.77 17.85
C GLU A 49 -25.28 -13.58 16.48
N THR A 50 -26.54 -14.04 16.36
CA THR A 50 -27.44 -13.71 15.26
C THR A 50 -27.76 -12.22 15.31
N SER A 51 -26.76 -11.39 15.35
CA SER A 51 -26.88 -9.97 15.18
C SER A 51 -27.41 -9.74 13.77
N LYS A 52 -28.70 -9.48 13.70
CA LYS A 52 -29.34 -9.02 12.47
C LYS A 52 -28.55 -7.80 12.03
N TRP A 53 -27.94 -7.88 10.87
CA TRP A 53 -27.27 -6.74 10.26
C TRP A 53 -28.27 -5.59 10.14
N THR A 54 -28.16 -4.61 11.01
CA THR A 54 -29.12 -3.50 11.09
C THR A 54 -28.84 -2.42 10.05
N GLY A 55 -27.74 -2.54 9.30
CA GLY A 55 -27.28 -1.50 8.37
C GLY A 55 -26.62 -0.31 9.07
N GLU A 56 -26.78 -0.19 10.38
CA GLU A 56 -26.16 0.87 11.20
C GLU A 56 -24.76 0.48 11.73
N GLU A 57 -24.44 -0.80 11.70
CA GLU A 57 -23.10 -1.26 12.03
C GLU A 57 -22.14 -0.80 10.94
N VAL A 58 -21.43 0.28 11.21
CA VAL A 58 -20.33 0.75 10.37
C VAL A 58 -19.39 -0.42 10.15
N LEU A 59 -19.30 -0.89 8.91
CA LEU A 59 -18.32 -1.88 8.51
C LEU A 59 -16.95 -1.41 8.97
N TYR A 60 -16.35 -2.15 9.88
CA TYR A 60 -15.10 -1.75 10.50
C TYR A 60 -14.02 -1.54 9.45
N GLY A 61 -13.39 -0.39 9.51
CA GLY A 61 -12.42 0.05 8.53
C GLY A 61 -13.05 0.80 7.36
N SER A 62 -13.00 2.12 7.42
CA SER A 62 -13.30 2.98 6.28
C SER A 62 -12.01 3.23 5.47
N ALA A 63 -12.19 3.73 4.24
CA ALA A 63 -11.06 4.16 3.42
C ALA A 63 -10.26 5.26 4.12
N GLU A 64 -10.93 6.14 4.85
CA GLU A 64 -10.32 7.20 5.66
C GLU A 64 -9.44 6.62 6.76
N GLN A 65 -9.92 5.62 7.50
CA GLN A 65 -9.14 4.96 8.53
C GLN A 65 -7.92 4.23 7.96
N ALA A 66 -8.05 3.58 6.81
CA ALA A 66 -6.92 2.95 6.14
C ALA A 66 -5.87 3.98 5.71
N LEU A 67 -6.29 5.12 5.17
CA LEU A 67 -5.39 6.21 4.82
C LEU A 67 -4.73 6.83 6.06
N GLU A 68 -5.49 7.03 7.13
CA GLU A 68 -4.95 7.53 8.39
C GLU A 68 -3.86 6.61 8.94
N LEU A 69 -4.08 5.29 8.95
CA LEU A 69 -3.08 4.30 9.38
C LEU A 69 -1.85 4.27 8.45
N ALA A 70 -2.02 4.56 7.17
CA ALA A 70 -0.94 4.61 6.18
C ALA A 70 -0.16 5.94 6.21
N THR A 71 -0.63 6.95 6.90
CA THR A 71 -0.04 8.29 6.96
C THR A 71 0.28 8.70 8.40
N ILE A 72 -0.59 9.47 9.04
CA ILE A 72 -0.36 10.00 10.39
C ILE A 72 -0.29 8.89 11.46
N GLY A 73 -1.00 7.78 11.28
CA GLY A 73 -0.92 6.62 12.17
C GLY A 73 0.47 5.97 12.13
N GLY A 74 1.03 5.81 10.93
CA GLY A 74 2.41 5.36 10.74
C GLY A 74 3.42 6.32 11.34
N ALA A 75 3.25 7.63 11.13
CA ALA A 75 4.10 8.67 11.72
C ALA A 75 4.08 8.61 13.25
N LYS A 76 2.91 8.49 13.87
CA LYS A 76 2.77 8.33 15.34
C LYS A 76 3.44 7.05 15.83
N ALA A 77 3.29 5.93 15.13
CA ALA A 77 3.93 4.68 15.50
C ALA A 77 5.47 4.77 15.46
N LEU A 78 6.02 5.63 14.61
CA LEU A 78 7.44 5.93 14.50
C LEU A 78 7.89 7.09 15.39
N MET A 79 6.98 7.73 16.15
CA MET A 79 7.25 8.94 16.95
C MET A 79 7.79 10.10 16.10
N MET A 80 7.22 10.30 14.92
CA MET A 80 7.61 11.31 13.93
C MET A 80 6.43 12.18 13.48
N ASP A 81 5.31 12.14 14.18
CA ASP A 81 4.07 12.83 13.82
C ASP A 81 4.14 14.36 13.99
N ASP A 82 5.17 14.85 14.65
CA ASP A 82 5.56 16.26 14.68
C ASP A 82 6.18 16.74 13.35
N ARG A 83 6.68 15.83 12.53
CA ARG A 83 7.43 16.13 11.31
C ARG A 83 6.78 15.66 10.02
N ILE A 84 6.09 14.51 10.03
CA ILE A 84 5.52 13.85 8.85
C ILE A 84 4.11 13.33 9.11
N GLY A 85 3.46 12.78 8.09
CA GLY A 85 2.18 12.07 8.17
C GLY A 85 0.96 12.95 7.94
N SER A 86 1.11 14.26 7.85
CA SER A 86 0.03 15.20 7.51
C SER A 86 0.59 16.45 6.81
N LEU A 87 -0.28 17.14 6.07
CA LEU A 87 0.06 18.39 5.38
C LEU A 87 -0.24 19.59 6.31
N GLU A 88 0.75 19.96 7.09
CA GLU A 88 0.66 21.06 8.05
C GLU A 88 1.89 21.98 7.95
N SER A 89 1.69 23.27 8.26
CA SER A 89 2.79 24.24 8.29
C SER A 89 3.82 23.82 9.36
N GLY A 90 5.08 23.75 8.95
CA GLY A 90 6.20 23.36 9.82
C GLY A 90 6.59 21.89 9.71
N LYS A 91 5.81 21.05 9.05
CA LYS A 91 6.17 19.64 8.74
C LYS A 91 6.97 19.52 7.46
N ASP A 92 7.67 18.40 7.33
CA ASP A 92 8.38 18.03 6.10
C ASP A 92 7.36 17.91 4.94
N ALA A 93 7.71 18.41 3.77
CA ALA A 93 6.84 18.35 2.60
C ALA A 93 6.95 16.97 1.91
N ASP A 94 6.37 15.96 2.55
CA ASP A 94 6.17 14.62 1.99
C ASP A 94 4.79 14.59 1.34
N VAL A 95 4.73 14.69 0.00
CA VAL A 95 3.48 14.93 -0.74
C VAL A 95 3.39 14.03 -1.96
N LEU A 96 2.25 13.36 -2.09
CA LEU A 96 1.82 12.67 -3.30
C LEU A 96 0.74 13.50 -4.00
N MET A 97 1.00 13.88 -5.26
CA MET A 97 0.06 14.62 -6.11
C MET A 97 -0.45 13.71 -7.22
N ILE A 98 -1.76 13.55 -7.32
CA ILE A 98 -2.42 12.69 -8.30
C ILE A 98 -3.23 13.55 -9.27
N ASP A 99 -3.01 13.39 -10.58
CA ASP A 99 -3.87 13.97 -11.61
C ASP A 99 -5.01 13.00 -11.93
N ARG A 100 -6.21 13.31 -11.46
CA ARG A 100 -7.38 12.45 -11.64
C ARG A 100 -8.03 12.55 -13.03
N ARG A 101 -7.63 13.48 -13.88
CA ARG A 101 -8.31 13.75 -15.17
C ARG A 101 -8.30 12.56 -16.13
N GLY A 102 -7.30 11.70 -16.06
CA GLY A 102 -7.20 10.46 -16.85
C GLY A 102 -7.77 9.22 -16.16
N GLU A 103 -8.18 9.34 -14.89
CA GLU A 103 -8.56 8.21 -14.05
C GLU A 103 -10.09 8.06 -13.94
N THR A 104 -10.66 7.20 -14.75
CA THR A 104 -12.12 6.99 -14.76
C THR A 104 -12.66 6.48 -13.43
N HIS A 105 -11.87 5.63 -12.72
CA HIS A 105 -12.26 5.09 -11.43
C HIS A 105 -12.21 6.13 -10.29
N LEU A 106 -11.55 7.27 -10.46
CA LEU A 106 -11.56 8.38 -9.50
C LEU A 106 -12.76 9.35 -9.71
N SER A 107 -13.73 8.93 -10.47
CA SER A 107 -14.99 9.67 -10.70
C SER A 107 -16.15 8.94 -10.03
N PRO A 108 -17.13 9.63 -9.41
CA PRO A 108 -17.19 11.09 -9.18
C PRO A 108 -16.26 11.58 -8.05
N PRO A 109 -16.03 12.91 -7.93
CA PRO A 109 -15.14 13.47 -6.90
C PRO A 109 -15.50 13.11 -5.45
N SER A 110 -16.77 12.85 -5.17
CA SER A 110 -17.26 12.44 -3.84
C SER A 110 -16.79 11.06 -3.39
N ALA A 111 -16.26 10.24 -4.29
CA ALA A 111 -15.80 8.88 -4.02
C ALA A 111 -14.29 8.67 -4.26
N ILE A 112 -13.50 9.76 -4.38
CA ILE A 112 -12.07 9.67 -4.71
C ILE A 112 -11.32 8.78 -3.74
N LEU A 113 -11.46 8.99 -2.44
CA LEU A 113 -10.71 8.23 -1.44
C LEU A 113 -11.13 6.75 -1.38
N PRO A 114 -12.42 6.40 -1.29
CA PRO A 114 -12.82 5.00 -1.44
C PRO A 114 -12.31 4.37 -2.74
N ASN A 115 -12.41 5.08 -3.85
CA ASN A 115 -11.97 4.55 -5.14
C ASN A 115 -10.44 4.34 -5.22
N LEU A 116 -9.64 5.21 -4.64
CA LEU A 116 -8.20 5.02 -4.49
C LEU A 116 -7.88 3.78 -3.67
N VAL A 117 -8.49 3.64 -2.49
CA VAL A 117 -8.18 2.54 -1.57
C VAL A 117 -8.66 1.19 -2.12
N TYR A 118 -9.89 1.12 -2.63
CA TYR A 118 -10.46 -0.13 -3.16
C TYR A 118 -10.01 -0.44 -4.58
N GLY A 119 -9.62 0.57 -5.35
CA GLY A 119 -9.13 0.46 -6.73
C GLY A 119 -7.63 0.18 -6.88
N ASN A 120 -6.90 -0.02 -5.78
CA ASN A 120 -5.44 -0.19 -5.75
C ASN A 120 -4.62 1.07 -6.11
N GLY A 121 -5.11 2.23 -5.72
CA GLY A 121 -4.42 3.49 -5.94
C GLY A 121 -4.55 4.05 -7.36
N PRO A 122 -3.80 5.12 -7.65
CA PRO A 122 -3.73 5.72 -8.98
C PRO A 122 -2.88 4.86 -9.92
N SER A 123 -3.10 5.00 -11.23
CA SER A 123 -2.14 4.48 -12.21
C SER A 123 -0.80 5.23 -12.11
N PRO A 124 0.33 4.62 -12.49
CA PRO A 124 1.62 5.32 -12.51
C PRO A 124 1.59 6.62 -13.32
N GLU A 125 0.86 6.65 -14.43
CA GLU A 125 0.72 7.81 -15.32
C GLU A 125 -0.05 8.96 -14.68
N SER A 126 -0.89 8.67 -13.70
CA SER A 126 -1.65 9.67 -12.94
C SER A 126 -0.89 10.25 -11.77
N ILE A 127 0.27 9.71 -11.42
CA ILE A 127 1.15 10.30 -10.42
C ILE A 127 1.81 11.54 -11.02
N HIS A 128 1.25 12.71 -10.69
CA HIS A 128 1.82 13.95 -11.16
C HIS A 128 3.14 14.28 -10.49
N ARG A 129 3.22 14.13 -9.16
CA ARG A 129 4.47 14.38 -8.42
C ARG A 129 4.51 13.63 -7.10
N VAL A 130 5.71 13.12 -6.75
CA VAL A 130 6.03 12.66 -5.40
C VAL A 130 7.17 13.50 -4.87
N MET A 131 6.97 14.07 -3.69
CA MET A 131 7.99 14.83 -2.98
C MET A 131 8.29 14.21 -1.62
N VAL A 132 9.56 14.22 -1.23
CA VAL A 132 10.02 13.86 0.11
C VAL A 132 10.89 15.02 0.62
N ARG A 133 10.51 15.60 1.74
CA ARG A 133 11.12 16.81 2.30
C ARG A 133 11.24 17.95 1.27
N GLY A 134 10.20 18.12 0.45
CA GLY A 134 10.17 19.12 -0.60
C GLY A 134 11.01 18.81 -1.85
N ARG A 135 11.78 17.71 -1.85
CA ARG A 135 12.54 17.27 -3.03
C ARG A 135 11.66 16.38 -3.90
N THR A 136 11.50 16.73 -5.17
CA THR A 136 10.80 15.90 -6.14
C THR A 136 11.58 14.63 -6.44
N LEU A 137 10.95 13.48 -6.24
CA LEU A 137 11.50 12.16 -6.57
C LEU A 137 10.86 11.55 -7.81
N VAL A 138 9.56 11.82 -8.01
CA VAL A 138 8.80 11.38 -9.19
C VAL A 138 8.11 12.60 -9.79
N GLU A 139 8.12 12.70 -11.09
CA GLU A 139 7.40 13.72 -11.85
C GLU A 139 6.77 13.09 -13.09
N ASN A 140 5.44 13.29 -13.25
CA ASN A 140 4.64 12.73 -14.34
C ASN A 140 4.83 11.21 -14.52
N GLY A 141 4.85 10.48 -13.42
CA GLY A 141 4.99 9.01 -13.40
C GLY A 141 6.41 8.48 -13.54
N GLU A 142 7.39 9.35 -13.81
CA GLU A 142 8.78 8.94 -13.98
C GLU A 142 9.67 9.38 -12.82
N HIS A 143 10.60 8.54 -12.43
CA HIS A 143 11.54 8.83 -11.35
C HIS A 143 12.63 9.79 -11.85
N VAL A 144 12.88 10.91 -11.12
CA VAL A 144 13.78 11.99 -11.58
C VAL A 144 15.26 11.62 -11.57
N SER A 145 15.67 10.61 -10.83
CA SER A 145 17.09 10.27 -10.62
C SER A 145 17.41 8.79 -10.82
N ILE A 146 16.43 7.96 -11.12
CA ILE A 146 16.60 6.53 -11.35
C ILE A 146 16.07 6.19 -12.73
N ASP A 147 16.93 5.62 -13.57
CA ASP A 147 16.50 4.99 -14.81
C ASP A 147 15.88 3.63 -14.48
N ARG A 148 14.56 3.51 -14.70
CA ARG A 148 13.81 2.30 -14.42
C ARG A 148 14.29 1.10 -15.25
N TYR A 149 14.62 1.32 -16.50
CA TYR A 149 15.05 0.25 -17.39
C TYR A 149 16.45 -0.26 -17.02
N GLU A 150 17.36 0.65 -16.69
CA GLU A 150 18.68 0.29 -16.18
C GLU A 150 18.58 -0.46 -14.84
N ALA A 151 17.70 -0.02 -13.93
CA ALA A 151 17.49 -0.69 -12.65
C ALA A 151 16.98 -2.13 -12.84
N VAL A 152 16.02 -2.36 -13.73
CA VAL A 152 15.52 -3.70 -14.06
C VAL A 152 16.62 -4.56 -14.67
N LYS A 153 17.37 -4.03 -15.64
CA LYS A 153 18.50 -4.75 -16.25
C LYS A 153 19.53 -5.18 -15.21
N ASN A 154 19.90 -4.28 -14.29
CA ASN A 154 20.85 -4.59 -13.23
C ASN A 154 20.33 -5.67 -12.27
N LEU A 155 19.01 -5.73 -12.02
CA LEU A 155 18.41 -6.80 -11.23
C LEU A 155 18.47 -8.16 -11.93
N ASP A 156 18.23 -8.20 -13.25
CA ASP A 156 18.34 -9.42 -14.03
C ASP A 156 19.78 -9.97 -14.04
N GLU A 157 20.77 -9.09 -14.25
CA GLU A 157 22.19 -9.44 -14.21
C GLU A 157 22.62 -9.93 -12.80
N LEU A 158 22.12 -9.28 -11.75
CA LEU A 158 22.38 -9.71 -10.36
C LEU A 158 21.77 -11.07 -10.07
N GLN A 159 20.56 -11.32 -10.57
CA GLN A 159 19.89 -12.62 -10.42
C GLN A 159 20.71 -13.74 -11.06
N ASP A 160 21.20 -13.55 -12.28
CA ASP A 160 22.01 -14.54 -12.98
C ASP A 160 23.32 -14.83 -12.21
N THR A 161 23.98 -13.79 -11.71
CA THR A 161 25.19 -13.94 -10.87
C THR A 161 24.90 -14.74 -9.59
N LEU A 162 23.81 -14.42 -8.90
CA LEU A 162 23.43 -15.15 -7.67
C LEU A 162 23.08 -16.61 -7.94
N PHE A 163 22.44 -16.92 -9.07
CA PHE A 163 22.14 -18.30 -9.43
C PHE A 163 23.40 -19.11 -9.78
N ASP A 164 24.36 -18.48 -10.42
CA ASP A 164 25.64 -19.11 -10.74
C ASP A 164 26.45 -19.39 -9.46
N GLU A 165 26.52 -18.45 -8.53
CA GLU A 165 27.27 -18.58 -7.28
C GLU A 165 26.65 -19.62 -6.32
N VAL A 166 25.31 -19.62 -6.18
CA VAL A 166 24.61 -20.48 -5.21
C VAL A 166 24.42 -21.91 -5.73
N ASN A 167 24.75 -22.20 -7.00
CA ASN A 167 24.66 -23.52 -7.64
C ASN A 167 23.36 -24.27 -7.30
N THR A 168 22.23 -23.56 -7.39
CA THR A 168 20.94 -24.06 -6.93
C THR A 168 20.30 -24.97 -7.97
N ARG A 169 20.80 -26.23 -8.09
CA ARG A 169 20.09 -27.33 -8.79
C ARG A 169 18.61 -27.43 -8.39
N ARG A 170 18.25 -26.87 -7.28
CA ARG A 170 16.87 -26.84 -6.78
C ARG A 170 16.00 -25.86 -7.53
N PHE A 171 16.53 -24.70 -7.92
CA PHE A 171 15.80 -23.65 -8.67
C PHE A 171 15.78 -23.92 -10.18
N SER A 172 16.79 -24.56 -10.74
CA SER A 172 16.76 -24.99 -12.13
C SER A 172 15.62 -26.00 -12.42
N ARG A 173 15.27 -26.84 -11.44
CA ARG A 173 14.10 -27.74 -11.53
C ARG A 173 12.76 -27.00 -11.52
N ILE A 174 12.68 -25.83 -10.90
CA ILE A 174 11.48 -24.99 -10.88
C ILE A 174 11.37 -24.24 -12.22
N ARG A 175 12.47 -23.67 -12.70
CA ARG A 175 12.53 -22.98 -14.01
C ARG A 175 12.12 -23.93 -15.16
N SER A 176 12.59 -25.17 -15.16
CA SER A 176 12.24 -26.16 -16.19
C SER A 176 10.79 -26.66 -16.13
N ARG A 177 10.12 -26.53 -14.96
CA ARG A 177 8.71 -26.93 -14.80
C ARG A 177 7.71 -25.90 -15.31
N PHE A 178 8.06 -24.62 -15.36
CA PHE A 178 7.13 -23.55 -15.64
C PHE A 178 7.35 -22.85 -16.99
N ASN A 179 8.34 -23.25 -17.80
CA ASN A 179 8.58 -22.69 -19.15
C ASN A 179 8.32 -21.18 -19.24
N TRP A 180 8.81 -20.43 -18.28
CA TRP A 180 8.77 -18.97 -18.35
C TRP A 180 9.78 -18.52 -19.41
N VAL A 181 9.25 -18.09 -20.56
CA VAL A 181 10.02 -17.46 -21.64
C VAL A 181 10.31 -16.03 -21.26
#